data_2aed9db894a323759071a38597523501
#
_entry.id   2aed9db894a323759071a38597523501
#
_cell.length_a   1.000
_cell.length_b   1.000
_cell.length_c   1.000
_cell.angle_alpha   90.00
_cell.angle_beta   90.00
_cell.angle_gamma   90.00
#
_symmetry.space_group_name_H-M   'P 1'
#
loop_
_entity.id
_entity.type
_entity.pdbx_description
1 polymer ?
#
loop_
_entity_poly.entity_id
_entity_poly.type
_entity_poly.pdbx_seq_one_letter_code
_entity_poly.pdbx_strand_id
1 'polypeptide(L)'
;MADATMPTEPNAPAPGPAEKPEPMGASKVRPYTLGEEIANSSIHGLGVALSISALTLLLVFAGWAQNGWAIASAIVYGVSLVLEYTASTLYHSFPQERVKHIFKILDHCGIYVLIAGSYTPFCLMTLREHGGLWLFGVVWALAIAGVATETSWTYRPRWVSAAVYLGMGWLVMFAIKPLVAGLAPAGLWLLVAGGLCYTIGTAFYVLKRVRYMHAVWHVWVLAGSVLHFLAVLLYVIVPSGH
;
A
#
# COMPACT_ATOMS: atom_id res chain seq x y z
N MET A 1 84.97 -25.76 -6.50
CA MET A 1 83.72 -25.52 -7.30
C MET A 1 82.58 -25.90 -6.39
N ALA A 2 81.91 -24.93 -5.79
CA ALA A 2 80.76 -25.16 -4.93
C ALA A 2 79.49 -24.83 -5.71
N ASP A 3 78.63 -25.83 -5.85
CA ASP A 3 77.33 -25.74 -6.52
C ASP A 3 76.33 -25.16 -5.50
N ALA A 4 75.83 -23.98 -5.79
CA ALA A 4 74.85 -23.29 -4.98
C ALA A 4 73.45 -23.59 -5.51
N THR A 5 72.79 -24.57 -4.91
CA THR A 5 71.34 -24.83 -5.15
C THR A 5 70.52 -23.73 -4.49
N MET A 6 69.82 -22.96 -5.32
CA MET A 6 68.84 -21.96 -4.84
C MET A 6 67.60 -22.67 -4.25
N PRO A 7 67.02 -22.15 -3.17
CA PRO A 7 65.77 -22.65 -2.59
C PRO A 7 64.57 -22.29 -3.50
N THR A 8 63.76 -23.29 -3.84
CA THR A 8 62.48 -23.09 -4.54
C THR A 8 61.45 -22.44 -3.57
N GLU A 9 60.91 -21.30 -3.95
CA GLU A 9 59.79 -20.66 -3.21
C GLU A 9 58.55 -21.58 -3.19
N PRO A 10 57.85 -21.68 -2.08
CA PRO A 10 56.64 -22.45 -1.99
C PRO A 10 55.51 -21.76 -2.81
N ASN A 11 54.87 -22.57 -3.64
CA ASN A 11 53.73 -22.23 -4.53
C ASN A 11 52.70 -21.37 -3.75
N ALA A 12 52.46 -20.16 -4.20
CA ALA A 12 51.35 -19.35 -3.76
C ALA A 12 50.01 -20.04 -4.14
N PRO A 13 49.02 -20.08 -3.23
CA PRO A 13 47.72 -20.68 -3.57
C PRO A 13 47.06 -19.92 -4.72
N ALA A 14 46.44 -20.66 -5.64
CA ALA A 14 45.77 -20.12 -6.79
C ALA A 14 44.68 -19.12 -6.36
N PRO A 15 44.48 -17.99 -7.07
CA PRO A 15 43.44 -17.02 -6.73
C PRO A 15 42.08 -17.72 -6.79
N GLY A 16 41.29 -17.56 -5.71
CA GLY A 16 39.92 -18.05 -5.65
C GLY A 16 39.05 -17.51 -6.78
N PRO A 17 37.93 -18.16 -7.11
CA PRO A 17 37.07 -17.73 -8.20
C PRO A 17 36.67 -16.27 -7.99
N ALA A 18 36.83 -15.44 -9.02
CA ALA A 18 36.50 -14.01 -9.01
C ALA A 18 35.06 -13.82 -8.56
N GLU A 19 34.88 -13.07 -7.47
CA GLU A 19 33.59 -12.68 -6.94
C GLU A 19 32.84 -11.91 -8.05
N LYS A 20 31.65 -12.37 -8.41
CA LYS A 20 30.84 -11.70 -9.43
C LYS A 20 30.57 -10.26 -8.97
N PRO A 21 30.80 -9.24 -9.83
CA PRO A 21 30.53 -7.86 -9.46
C PRO A 21 29.07 -7.72 -9.05
N GLU A 22 28.83 -7.24 -7.81
CA GLU A 22 27.47 -6.88 -7.35
C GLU A 22 26.88 -5.81 -8.27
N PRO A 23 25.59 -5.91 -8.65
CA PRO A 23 24.94 -4.89 -9.48
C PRO A 23 25.00 -3.55 -8.77
N MET A 24 25.60 -2.55 -9.42
CA MET A 24 25.68 -1.17 -8.95
C MET A 24 24.26 -0.64 -8.70
N GLY A 25 23.93 -0.35 -7.43
CA GLY A 25 22.67 0.28 -7.04
C GLY A 25 21.76 -0.52 -6.10
N ALA A 26 22.10 -1.74 -5.73
CA ALA A 26 21.37 -2.46 -4.69
C ALA A 26 21.62 -1.78 -3.34
N SER A 27 20.73 -0.86 -2.94
CA SER A 27 20.68 -0.36 -1.58
C SER A 27 20.61 -1.58 -0.65
N LYS A 28 21.64 -1.81 0.17
CA LYS A 28 21.69 -2.90 1.18
C LYS A 28 20.63 -2.64 2.26
N VAL A 29 19.37 -2.80 1.90
CA VAL A 29 18.27 -2.77 2.87
C VAL A 29 18.31 -4.10 3.59
N ARG A 30 18.51 -4.09 4.92
CA ARG A 30 18.53 -5.32 5.71
C ARG A 30 17.23 -6.12 5.49
N PRO A 31 17.31 -7.45 5.42
CA PRO A 31 16.12 -8.31 5.39
C PRO A 31 15.35 -8.18 6.71
N TYR A 32 14.04 -8.42 6.67
CA TYR A 32 13.23 -8.53 7.88
C TYR A 32 13.64 -9.77 8.68
N THR A 33 13.61 -9.66 10.00
CA THR A 33 13.73 -10.82 10.88
C THR A 33 12.43 -11.63 10.87
N LEU A 34 12.47 -12.89 11.31
CA LEU A 34 11.27 -13.72 11.44
C LEU A 34 10.19 -13.03 12.30
N GLY A 35 10.58 -12.40 13.42
CA GLY A 35 9.66 -11.68 14.28
C GLY A 35 9.00 -10.47 13.59
N GLU A 36 9.72 -9.77 12.73
CA GLU A 36 9.17 -8.68 11.92
C GLU A 36 8.20 -9.21 10.85
N GLU A 37 8.52 -10.33 10.18
CA GLU A 37 7.62 -10.95 9.21
C GLU A 37 6.33 -11.46 9.86
N ILE A 38 6.42 -12.08 11.06
CA ILE A 38 5.25 -12.50 11.84
C ILE A 38 4.41 -11.28 12.22
N ALA A 39 5.01 -10.21 12.72
CA ALA A 39 4.28 -9.00 13.07
C ALA A 39 3.57 -8.38 11.85
N ASN A 40 4.28 -8.23 10.73
CA ASN A 40 3.74 -7.69 9.49
C ASN A 40 2.56 -8.53 8.97
N SER A 41 2.75 -9.85 8.85
CA SER A 41 1.71 -10.75 8.36
C SER A 41 0.51 -10.84 9.31
N SER A 42 0.71 -10.78 10.63
CA SER A 42 -0.38 -10.84 11.61
C SER A 42 -1.23 -9.57 11.58
N ILE A 43 -0.62 -8.38 11.50
CA ILE A 43 -1.34 -7.11 11.43
C ILE A 43 -2.19 -7.04 10.15
N HIS A 44 -1.60 -7.35 8.99
CA HIS A 44 -2.35 -7.35 7.73
C HIS A 44 -3.28 -8.57 7.58
N GLY A 45 -2.98 -9.71 8.22
CA GLY A 45 -3.92 -10.83 8.35
C GLY A 45 -5.21 -10.45 9.10
N LEU A 46 -5.10 -9.68 10.18
CA LEU A 46 -6.25 -9.03 10.80
C LEU A 46 -6.96 -8.09 9.82
N GLY A 47 -6.19 -7.33 9.04
CA GLY A 47 -6.69 -6.47 7.97
C GLY A 47 -7.51 -7.24 6.93
N VAL A 48 -7.13 -8.47 6.55
CA VAL A 48 -7.92 -9.34 5.66
C VAL A 48 -9.29 -9.65 6.27
N ALA A 49 -9.34 -10.07 7.54
CA ALA A 49 -10.61 -10.38 8.21
C ALA A 49 -11.52 -9.14 8.29
N LEU A 50 -10.96 -7.99 8.65
CA LEU A 50 -11.69 -6.72 8.72
C LEU A 50 -12.14 -6.25 7.33
N SER A 51 -11.33 -6.43 6.27
CA SER A 51 -11.69 -6.02 4.92
C SER A 51 -12.80 -6.88 4.30
N ILE A 52 -12.83 -8.18 4.60
CA ILE A 52 -13.95 -9.06 4.20
C ILE A 52 -15.24 -8.62 4.92
N SER A 53 -15.16 -8.33 6.21
CA SER A 53 -16.30 -7.80 6.97
C SER A 53 -16.75 -6.44 6.43
N ALA A 54 -15.81 -5.56 6.10
CA ALA A 54 -16.08 -4.24 5.50
C ALA A 54 -16.77 -4.38 4.14
N LEU A 55 -16.25 -5.22 3.24
CA LEU A 55 -16.88 -5.50 1.94
C LEU A 55 -18.31 -6.01 2.10
N THR A 56 -18.52 -6.95 3.02
CA THR A 56 -19.85 -7.53 3.29
C THR A 56 -20.82 -6.45 3.77
N LEU A 57 -20.42 -5.63 4.75
CA LEU A 57 -21.25 -4.53 5.27
C LEU A 57 -21.57 -3.49 4.18
N LEU A 58 -20.54 -3.06 3.44
CA LEU A 58 -20.72 -2.11 2.33
C LEU A 58 -21.74 -2.62 1.30
N LEU A 59 -21.67 -3.90 0.92
CA LEU A 59 -22.59 -4.50 -0.05
C LEU A 59 -24.00 -4.63 0.50
N VAL A 60 -24.18 -5.04 1.76
CA VAL A 60 -25.50 -5.14 2.40
C VAL A 60 -26.18 -3.78 2.44
N PHE A 61 -25.50 -2.75 2.93
CA PHE A 61 -26.07 -1.41 3.03
C PHE A 61 -26.28 -0.75 1.67
N ALA A 62 -25.36 -0.94 0.72
CA ALA A 62 -25.53 -0.45 -0.65
C ALA A 62 -26.72 -1.14 -1.37
N GLY A 63 -26.92 -2.44 -1.10
CA GLY A 63 -28.07 -3.18 -1.61
C GLY A 63 -29.40 -2.66 -1.04
N TRP A 64 -29.46 -2.33 0.25
CA TRP A 64 -30.64 -1.71 0.85
C TRP A 64 -30.92 -0.32 0.31
N ALA A 65 -29.90 0.46 -0.01
CA ALA A 65 -30.04 1.77 -0.64
C ALA A 65 -30.59 1.68 -2.08
N GLN A 66 -30.61 0.51 -2.70
CA GLN A 66 -31.06 0.26 -4.09
C GLN A 66 -30.43 1.24 -5.11
N ASN A 67 -29.19 1.66 -4.86
CA ASN A 67 -28.45 2.61 -5.68
C ASN A 67 -27.28 1.91 -6.37
N GLY A 68 -27.31 1.83 -7.71
CA GLY A 68 -26.26 1.19 -8.49
C GLY A 68 -24.87 1.81 -8.29
N TRP A 69 -24.79 3.11 -8.04
CA TRP A 69 -23.51 3.78 -7.75
C TRP A 69 -22.97 3.44 -6.37
N ALA A 70 -23.86 3.27 -5.38
CA ALA A 70 -23.47 2.79 -4.06
C ALA A 70 -22.95 1.36 -4.13
N ILE A 71 -23.61 0.47 -4.89
CA ILE A 71 -23.17 -0.92 -5.10
C ILE A 71 -21.82 -0.96 -5.81
N ALA A 72 -21.64 -0.19 -6.89
CA ALA A 72 -20.36 -0.11 -7.60
C ALA A 72 -19.24 0.40 -6.68
N SER A 73 -19.52 1.43 -5.88
CA SER A 73 -18.58 1.98 -4.89
C SER A 73 -18.19 0.96 -3.82
N ALA A 74 -19.16 0.22 -3.30
CA ALA A 74 -18.97 -0.84 -2.31
C ALA A 74 -18.08 -1.97 -2.84
N ILE A 75 -18.34 -2.42 -4.09
CA ILE A 75 -17.53 -3.45 -4.74
C ILE A 75 -16.10 -2.97 -4.93
N VAL A 76 -15.90 -1.82 -5.57
CA VAL A 76 -14.57 -1.33 -5.94
C VAL A 76 -13.72 -1.07 -4.69
N TYR A 77 -14.27 -0.36 -3.71
CA TYR A 77 -13.54 -0.05 -2.48
C TYR A 77 -13.32 -1.30 -1.62
N GLY A 78 -14.35 -2.09 -1.38
CA GLY A 78 -14.23 -3.28 -0.54
C GLY A 78 -13.29 -4.33 -1.13
N VAL A 79 -13.33 -4.56 -2.46
CA VAL A 79 -12.40 -5.46 -3.15
C VAL A 79 -10.97 -4.92 -3.08
N SER A 80 -10.75 -3.62 -3.23
CA SER A 80 -9.41 -3.03 -3.11
C SER A 80 -8.79 -3.24 -1.73
N LEU A 81 -9.59 -3.15 -0.65
CA LEU A 81 -9.16 -3.48 0.71
C LEU A 81 -8.75 -4.96 0.83
N VAL A 82 -9.60 -5.88 0.37
CA VAL A 82 -9.31 -7.32 0.44
C VAL A 82 -8.06 -7.67 -0.34
N LEU A 83 -7.89 -7.13 -1.55
CA LEU A 83 -6.71 -7.38 -2.39
C LEU A 83 -5.43 -6.91 -1.72
N GLU A 84 -5.39 -5.67 -1.23
CA GLU A 84 -4.21 -5.09 -0.59
C GLU A 84 -3.82 -5.88 0.66
N TYR A 85 -4.73 -6.08 1.61
CA TYR A 85 -4.41 -6.80 2.84
C TYR A 85 -4.03 -8.27 2.60
N THR A 86 -4.63 -8.92 1.60
CA THR A 86 -4.26 -10.29 1.22
C THR A 86 -2.86 -10.33 0.60
N ALA A 87 -2.56 -9.47 -0.37
CA ALA A 87 -1.26 -9.42 -1.02
C ALA A 87 -0.14 -9.15 -0.01
N SER A 88 -0.35 -8.20 0.91
CA SER A 88 0.61 -7.85 1.95
C SER A 88 0.81 -8.99 2.96
N THR A 89 -0.27 -9.63 3.42
CA THR A 89 -0.18 -10.79 4.31
C THR A 89 0.63 -11.91 3.67
N LEU A 90 0.38 -12.24 2.41
CA LEU A 90 1.09 -13.28 1.68
C LEU A 90 2.56 -12.90 1.42
N TYR A 91 2.84 -11.64 1.10
CA TYR A 91 4.22 -11.15 0.97
C TYR A 91 5.05 -11.40 2.22
N HIS A 92 4.48 -11.18 3.40
CA HIS A 92 5.17 -11.35 4.68
C HIS A 92 5.12 -12.80 5.21
N SER A 93 4.25 -13.67 4.68
CA SER A 93 4.08 -15.04 5.13
C SER A 93 5.01 -16.03 4.40
N PHE A 94 5.34 -15.80 3.14
CA PHE A 94 6.13 -16.74 2.35
C PHE A 94 7.63 -16.48 2.46
N PRO A 95 8.45 -17.51 2.83
CA PRO A 95 9.90 -17.41 2.87
C PRO A 95 10.56 -17.62 1.50
N GLN A 96 9.88 -18.28 0.53
CA GLN A 96 10.42 -18.62 -0.78
C GLN A 96 10.64 -17.36 -1.62
N GLU A 97 11.87 -17.09 -2.07
CA GLU A 97 12.26 -15.86 -2.75
C GLU A 97 11.38 -15.51 -3.97
N ARG A 98 11.07 -16.50 -4.83
CA ARG A 98 10.25 -16.27 -6.03
C ARG A 98 8.82 -15.85 -5.67
N VAL A 99 8.20 -16.58 -4.74
CA VAL A 99 6.84 -16.31 -4.27
C VAL A 99 6.79 -14.96 -3.57
N LYS A 100 7.74 -14.71 -2.68
CA LYS A 100 7.90 -13.45 -1.97
C LYS A 100 8.09 -12.26 -2.91
N HIS A 101 8.84 -12.43 -4.00
CA HIS A 101 9.03 -11.38 -5.00
C HIS A 101 7.71 -11.03 -5.73
N ILE A 102 6.92 -12.04 -6.11
CA ILE A 102 5.61 -11.82 -6.75
C ILE A 102 4.68 -11.07 -5.81
N PHE A 103 4.53 -11.56 -4.56
CA PHE A 103 3.65 -10.89 -3.60
C PHE A 103 4.15 -9.52 -3.17
N LYS A 104 5.46 -9.25 -3.17
CA LYS A 104 5.99 -7.91 -3.00
C LYS A 104 5.50 -6.93 -4.07
N ILE A 105 5.50 -7.36 -5.33
CA ILE A 105 4.98 -6.52 -6.43
C ILE A 105 3.48 -6.30 -6.25
N LEU A 106 2.73 -7.35 -5.92
CA LEU A 106 1.28 -7.25 -5.70
C LEU A 106 0.93 -6.35 -4.51
N ASP A 107 1.65 -6.46 -3.39
CA ASP A 107 1.55 -5.61 -2.20
C ASP A 107 1.76 -4.12 -2.55
N HIS A 108 2.81 -3.80 -3.28
CA HIS A 108 3.06 -2.42 -3.70
C HIS A 108 2.06 -1.91 -4.76
N CYS A 109 1.61 -2.78 -5.68
CA CYS A 109 0.56 -2.45 -6.65
C CYS A 109 -0.79 -2.23 -5.96
N GLY A 110 -1.08 -3.02 -4.93
CA GLY A 110 -2.31 -2.95 -4.14
C GLY A 110 -2.50 -1.61 -3.47
N ILE A 111 -1.42 -0.95 -3.03
CA ILE A 111 -1.49 0.40 -2.44
C ILE A 111 -2.11 1.41 -3.42
N TYR A 112 -1.69 1.39 -4.71
CA TYR A 112 -2.28 2.26 -5.73
C TYR A 112 -3.76 1.98 -5.94
N VAL A 113 -4.11 0.69 -6.00
CA VAL A 113 -5.50 0.23 -6.18
C VAL A 113 -6.34 0.60 -4.96
N LEU A 114 -5.80 0.48 -3.74
CA LEU A 114 -6.49 0.87 -2.51
C LEU A 114 -6.71 2.38 -2.43
N ILE A 115 -5.72 3.20 -2.80
CA ILE A 115 -5.91 4.65 -2.87
C ILE A 115 -7.04 4.99 -3.84
N ALA A 116 -7.00 4.49 -5.08
CA ALA A 116 -8.06 4.76 -6.06
C ALA A 116 -9.42 4.19 -5.63
N GLY A 117 -9.42 3.01 -5.03
CA GLY A 117 -10.60 2.37 -4.45
C GLY A 117 -11.25 3.22 -3.36
N SER A 118 -10.46 3.79 -2.45
CA SER A 118 -10.96 4.64 -1.37
C SER A 118 -11.55 5.98 -1.84
N TYR A 119 -11.09 6.51 -2.98
CA TYR A 119 -11.71 7.68 -3.64
C TYR A 119 -13.04 7.36 -4.28
N THR A 120 -13.23 6.13 -4.76
CA THR A 120 -14.37 5.74 -5.60
C THR A 120 -15.72 6.08 -4.96
N PRO A 121 -16.02 5.77 -3.69
CA PRO A 121 -17.30 6.12 -3.07
C PRO A 121 -17.57 7.62 -3.03
N PHE A 122 -16.58 8.42 -2.68
CA PHE A 122 -16.72 9.88 -2.64
C PHE A 122 -16.91 10.46 -4.03
N CYS A 123 -16.18 9.97 -5.03
CA CYS A 123 -16.29 10.43 -6.42
C CYS A 123 -17.63 10.08 -7.05
N LEU A 124 -18.16 8.87 -6.83
CA LEU A 124 -19.37 8.37 -7.47
C LEU A 124 -20.65 8.74 -6.74
N MET A 125 -20.56 9.11 -5.45
CA MET A 125 -21.69 9.46 -4.60
C MET A 125 -21.67 10.94 -4.23
N THR A 126 -20.77 11.35 -3.33
CA THR A 126 -20.75 12.70 -2.74
C THR A 126 -20.39 13.79 -3.76
N LEU A 127 -19.42 13.54 -4.63
CA LEU A 127 -18.88 14.52 -5.58
C LEU A 127 -19.43 14.39 -6.99
N ARG A 128 -20.34 13.48 -7.25
CA ARG A 128 -20.76 13.10 -8.59
C ARG A 128 -21.16 14.29 -9.46
N GLU A 129 -21.95 15.20 -8.93
CA GLU A 129 -22.44 16.39 -9.63
C GLU A 129 -21.44 17.57 -9.60
N HIS A 130 -20.30 17.40 -8.90
CA HIS A 130 -19.31 18.45 -8.67
C HIS A 130 -17.91 18.05 -9.15
N GLY A 131 -17.81 17.38 -10.31
CA GLY A 131 -16.54 16.95 -10.89
C GLY A 131 -15.97 15.64 -10.35
N GLY A 132 -16.76 14.86 -9.57
CA GLY A 132 -16.33 13.57 -9.02
C GLY A 132 -15.89 12.57 -10.08
N LEU A 133 -16.57 12.50 -11.24
CA LEU A 133 -16.17 11.61 -12.33
C LEU A 133 -14.82 11.97 -12.95
N TRP A 134 -14.50 13.27 -13.02
CA TRP A 134 -13.18 13.70 -13.47
C TRP A 134 -12.09 13.27 -12.46
N LEU A 135 -12.31 13.52 -11.17
CA LEU A 135 -11.38 13.11 -10.11
C LEU A 135 -11.21 11.59 -10.09
N PHE A 136 -12.30 10.83 -10.24
CA PHE A 136 -12.28 9.37 -10.38
C PHE A 136 -11.35 8.94 -11.54
N GLY A 137 -11.54 9.53 -12.72
CA GLY A 137 -10.71 9.24 -13.90
C GLY A 137 -9.23 9.53 -13.67
N VAL A 138 -8.90 10.68 -13.07
CA VAL A 138 -7.52 11.07 -12.76
C VAL A 138 -6.88 10.09 -11.76
N VAL A 139 -7.55 9.78 -10.66
CA VAL A 139 -6.98 8.92 -9.60
C VAL A 139 -6.78 7.49 -10.12
N TRP A 140 -7.71 6.95 -10.91
CA TRP A 140 -7.57 5.63 -11.50
C TRP A 140 -6.50 5.59 -12.61
N ALA A 141 -6.37 6.63 -13.42
CA ALA A 141 -5.28 6.74 -14.39
C ALA A 141 -3.90 6.75 -13.69
N LEU A 142 -3.77 7.50 -12.60
CA LEU A 142 -2.55 7.51 -11.79
C LEU A 142 -2.30 6.15 -11.13
N ALA A 143 -3.34 5.45 -10.67
CA ALA A 143 -3.21 4.10 -10.11
C ALA A 143 -2.69 3.11 -11.16
N ILE A 144 -3.25 3.12 -12.37
CA ILE A 144 -2.79 2.27 -13.48
C ILE A 144 -1.33 2.58 -13.84
N ALA A 145 -0.96 3.86 -13.95
CA ALA A 145 0.42 4.27 -14.20
C ALA A 145 1.35 3.85 -13.06
N GLY A 146 0.90 3.94 -11.81
CA GLY A 146 1.64 3.47 -10.63
C GLY A 146 1.89 1.97 -10.66
N VAL A 147 0.88 1.16 -10.97
CA VAL A 147 0.98 -0.29 -11.12
C VAL A 147 1.97 -0.65 -12.25
N ALA A 148 1.86 0.01 -13.41
CA ALA A 148 2.79 -0.20 -14.52
C ALA A 148 4.23 0.17 -14.15
N THR A 149 4.42 1.23 -13.37
CA THR A 149 5.73 1.65 -12.88
C THR A 149 6.29 0.67 -11.84
N GLU A 150 5.45 0.09 -10.97
CA GLU A 150 5.87 -0.88 -9.97
C GLU A 150 6.41 -2.15 -10.59
N THR A 151 5.77 -2.64 -11.65
CA THR A 151 6.21 -3.83 -12.37
C THR A 151 7.51 -3.62 -13.16
N SER A 152 7.74 -2.41 -13.68
CA SER A 152 8.92 -2.09 -14.50
C SER A 152 10.10 -1.56 -13.69
N TRP A 153 9.88 -0.93 -12.55
CA TRP A 153 10.91 -0.34 -11.70
C TRP A 153 10.73 -0.73 -10.22
N THR A 154 10.80 -2.02 -9.93
CA THR A 154 10.55 -2.62 -8.61
C THR A 154 11.57 -2.20 -7.54
N TYR A 155 12.78 -1.77 -7.93
CA TYR A 155 13.87 -1.40 -7.00
C TYR A 155 14.06 0.11 -6.82
N ARG A 156 13.05 0.91 -7.16
CA ARG A 156 13.11 2.36 -6.95
C ARG A 156 13.27 2.73 -5.47
N PRO A 157 13.85 3.89 -5.17
CA PRO A 157 13.95 4.40 -3.81
C PRO A 157 12.56 4.54 -3.18
N ARG A 158 12.39 4.09 -1.92
CA ARG A 158 11.10 4.10 -1.21
C ARG A 158 10.47 5.47 -1.08
N TRP A 159 11.28 6.51 -0.92
CA TRP A 159 10.78 7.87 -0.82
C TRP A 159 10.01 8.28 -2.09
N VAL A 160 10.39 7.74 -3.27
CA VAL A 160 9.66 7.98 -4.53
C VAL A 160 8.26 7.38 -4.45
N SER A 161 8.14 6.12 -4.03
CA SER A 161 6.83 5.48 -3.83
C SER A 161 6.01 6.23 -2.79
N ALA A 162 6.62 6.56 -1.65
CA ALA A 162 5.98 7.33 -0.58
C ALA A 162 5.44 8.67 -1.07
N ALA A 163 6.23 9.42 -1.85
CA ALA A 163 5.82 10.71 -2.42
C ALA A 163 4.64 10.57 -3.39
N VAL A 164 4.65 9.52 -4.23
CA VAL A 164 3.54 9.27 -5.17
C VAL A 164 2.28 8.85 -4.42
N TYR A 165 2.36 7.96 -3.43
CA TYR A 165 1.21 7.56 -2.61
C TYR A 165 0.59 8.75 -1.87
N LEU A 166 1.43 9.58 -1.23
CA LEU A 166 0.96 10.81 -0.57
C LEU A 166 0.37 11.79 -1.57
N GLY A 167 1.04 12.02 -2.70
CA GLY A 167 0.53 12.91 -3.75
C GLY A 167 -0.86 12.47 -4.23
N MET A 168 -1.04 11.17 -4.51
CA MET A 168 -2.35 10.62 -4.87
C MET A 168 -3.38 10.77 -3.75
N GLY A 169 -3.00 10.46 -2.49
CA GLY A 169 -3.89 10.56 -1.33
C GLY A 169 -4.39 11.98 -1.07
N TRP A 170 -3.60 13.02 -1.38
CA TRP A 170 -3.95 14.41 -1.17
C TRP A 170 -4.61 15.08 -2.38
N LEU A 171 -4.87 14.38 -3.51
CA LEU A 171 -5.62 14.92 -4.64
C LEU A 171 -7.04 15.40 -4.26
N VAL A 172 -7.59 14.89 -3.17
CA VAL A 172 -8.87 15.33 -2.61
C VAL A 172 -8.93 16.84 -2.34
N MET A 173 -7.78 17.48 -2.11
CA MET A 173 -7.70 18.93 -1.89
C MET A 173 -8.21 19.75 -3.07
N PHE A 174 -8.14 19.21 -4.31
CA PHE A 174 -8.71 19.88 -5.49
C PHE A 174 -10.26 19.85 -5.50
N ALA A 175 -10.88 18.95 -4.72
CA ALA A 175 -12.32 18.85 -4.56
C ALA A 175 -12.78 19.16 -3.11
N ILE A 176 -11.94 19.84 -2.31
CA ILE A 176 -12.22 20.05 -0.87
C ILE A 176 -13.50 20.86 -0.63
N LYS A 177 -13.76 21.88 -1.44
CA LYS A 177 -14.96 22.72 -1.27
C LYS A 177 -16.25 21.94 -1.45
N PRO A 178 -16.48 21.24 -2.58
CA PRO A 178 -17.69 20.42 -2.74
C PRO A 178 -17.73 19.24 -1.77
N LEU A 179 -16.58 18.68 -1.38
CA LEU A 179 -16.53 17.60 -0.40
C LEU A 179 -17.03 18.07 0.99
N VAL A 180 -16.55 19.22 1.46
CA VAL A 180 -17.01 19.82 2.74
C VAL A 180 -18.49 20.20 2.69
N ALA A 181 -18.99 20.64 1.56
CA ALA A 181 -20.40 20.96 1.38
C ALA A 181 -21.31 19.72 1.31
N GLY A 182 -20.81 18.61 0.76
CA GLY A 182 -21.60 17.39 0.52
C GLY A 182 -21.43 16.27 1.54
N LEU A 183 -20.49 16.38 2.48
CA LEU A 183 -20.23 15.33 3.48
C LEU A 183 -20.51 15.89 4.89
N ALA A 184 -21.24 15.11 5.70
CA ALA A 184 -21.49 15.46 7.08
C ALA A 184 -20.18 15.70 7.87
N PRO A 185 -20.13 16.66 8.84
CA PRO A 185 -18.90 16.99 9.55
C PRO A 185 -18.20 15.80 10.20
N ALA A 186 -18.95 14.87 10.78
CA ALA A 186 -18.37 13.66 11.37
C ALA A 186 -17.71 12.74 10.33
N GLY A 187 -18.31 12.60 9.13
CA GLY A 187 -17.71 11.88 8.01
C GLY A 187 -16.43 12.55 7.50
N LEU A 188 -16.42 13.90 7.46
CA LEU A 188 -15.24 14.67 7.10
C LEU A 188 -14.10 14.48 8.12
N TRP A 189 -14.41 14.48 9.42
CA TRP A 189 -13.41 14.21 10.46
C TRP A 189 -12.81 12.81 10.37
N LEU A 190 -13.63 11.79 10.09
CA LEU A 190 -13.15 10.42 9.86
C LEU A 190 -12.23 10.36 8.64
N LEU A 191 -12.59 11.02 7.55
CA LEU A 191 -11.79 11.09 6.33
C LEU A 191 -10.44 11.77 6.58
N VAL A 192 -10.43 12.92 7.25
CA VAL A 192 -9.20 13.66 7.60
C VAL A 192 -8.33 12.85 8.55
N ALA A 193 -8.89 12.26 9.59
CA ALA A 193 -8.16 11.42 10.54
C ALA A 193 -7.52 10.21 9.84
N GLY A 194 -8.25 9.55 8.93
CA GLY A 194 -7.72 8.46 8.11
C GLY A 194 -6.57 8.89 7.21
N GLY A 195 -6.71 10.03 6.52
CA GLY A 195 -5.64 10.62 5.69
C GLY A 195 -4.39 10.99 6.51
N LEU A 196 -4.58 11.49 7.73
CA LEU A 196 -3.48 11.74 8.66
C LEU A 196 -2.80 10.45 9.12
N CYS A 197 -3.55 9.38 9.39
CA CYS A 197 -2.98 8.06 9.68
C CYS A 197 -2.07 7.58 8.57
N TYR A 198 -2.50 7.62 7.31
CA TYR A 198 -1.67 7.26 6.16
C TYR A 198 -0.44 8.16 6.02
N THR A 199 -0.60 9.47 6.23
CA THR A 199 0.49 10.46 6.12
C THR A 199 1.56 10.22 7.19
N ILE A 200 1.15 10.11 8.45
CA ILE A 200 2.05 9.84 9.58
C ILE A 200 2.72 8.46 9.40
N GLY A 201 1.92 7.46 9.01
CA GLY A 201 2.39 6.11 8.75
C GLY A 201 3.50 6.08 7.72
N THR A 202 3.41 6.88 6.65
CA THR A 202 4.42 6.92 5.58
C THR A 202 5.81 7.27 6.09
N ALA A 203 5.95 8.03 7.18
CA ALA A 203 7.24 8.28 7.81
C ALA A 203 7.90 6.98 8.30
N PHE A 204 7.13 6.06 8.87
CA PHE A 204 7.61 4.75 9.32
C PHE A 204 7.95 3.81 8.16
N TYR A 205 7.22 3.92 7.04
CA TYR A 205 7.55 3.19 5.81
C TYR A 205 8.95 3.52 5.28
N VAL A 206 9.36 4.79 5.33
CA VAL A 206 10.69 5.23 4.90
C VAL A 206 11.78 4.77 5.88
N LEU A 207 11.47 4.68 7.18
CA LEU A 207 12.41 4.34 8.27
C LEU A 207 12.73 2.84 8.40
N LYS A 208 12.68 2.06 7.31
CA LYS A 208 12.91 0.59 7.33
C LYS A 208 14.22 0.13 8.01
N ARG A 209 15.20 0.99 8.14
CA ARG A 209 16.48 0.65 8.82
C ARG A 209 16.28 0.31 10.29
N VAL A 210 15.24 0.85 10.93
CA VAL A 210 14.89 0.59 12.32
C VAL A 210 13.97 -0.63 12.39
N ARG A 211 14.22 -1.54 13.34
CA ARG A 211 13.41 -2.75 13.52
C ARG A 211 11.95 -2.40 13.82
N TYR A 212 11.04 -3.22 13.30
CA TYR A 212 9.58 -3.12 13.46
C TYR A 212 8.93 -1.84 12.89
N MET A 213 9.68 -0.89 12.32
CA MET A 213 9.06 0.33 11.75
C MET A 213 8.09 0.02 10.61
N HIS A 214 8.31 -1.08 9.88
CA HIS A 214 7.37 -1.52 8.86
C HIS A 214 6.08 -2.09 9.47
N ALA A 215 6.16 -2.80 10.57
CA ALA A 215 4.97 -3.24 11.31
C ALA A 215 4.17 -2.04 11.89
N VAL A 216 4.87 -1.01 12.39
CA VAL A 216 4.24 0.25 12.81
C VAL A 216 3.54 0.92 11.63
N TRP A 217 4.16 0.94 10.45
CA TRP A 217 3.52 1.41 9.21
C TRP A 217 2.22 0.66 8.92
N HIS A 218 2.21 -0.68 9.02
CA HIS A 218 1.01 -1.51 8.82
C HIS A 218 -0.11 -1.17 9.79
N VAL A 219 0.20 -0.87 11.06
CA VAL A 219 -0.80 -0.42 12.05
C VAL A 219 -1.44 0.90 11.63
N TRP A 220 -0.64 1.87 11.16
CA TRP A 220 -1.16 3.15 10.68
C TRP A 220 -2.01 3.00 9.43
N VAL A 221 -1.61 2.12 8.49
CA VAL A 221 -2.41 1.81 7.29
C VAL A 221 -3.76 1.19 7.69
N LEU A 222 -3.75 0.23 8.61
CA LEU A 222 -4.97 -0.40 9.09
C LEU A 222 -5.91 0.60 9.79
N ALA A 223 -5.36 1.46 10.65
CA ALA A 223 -6.13 2.53 11.31
C ALA A 223 -6.75 3.49 10.29
N GLY A 224 -5.97 3.93 9.29
CA GLY A 224 -6.47 4.77 8.19
C GLY A 224 -7.59 4.10 7.40
N SER A 225 -7.45 2.81 7.08
CA SER A 225 -8.47 2.04 6.36
C SER A 225 -9.76 1.89 7.17
N VAL A 226 -9.68 1.65 8.48
CA VAL A 226 -10.85 1.57 9.36
C VAL A 226 -11.59 2.91 9.40
N LEU A 227 -10.87 4.03 9.55
CA LEU A 227 -11.48 5.36 9.59
C LEU A 227 -12.14 5.73 8.25
N HIS A 228 -11.49 5.43 7.13
CA HIS A 228 -12.07 5.64 5.79
C HIS A 228 -13.28 4.72 5.54
N PHE A 229 -13.20 3.46 5.98
CA PHE A 229 -14.35 2.54 5.90
C PHE A 229 -15.55 3.09 6.66
N LEU A 230 -15.36 3.57 7.88
CA LEU A 230 -16.44 4.17 8.68
C LEU A 230 -16.99 5.44 8.03
N ALA A 231 -16.13 6.28 7.46
CA ALA A 231 -16.58 7.46 6.70
C ALA A 231 -17.46 7.06 5.51
N VAL A 232 -17.04 6.06 4.73
CA VAL A 232 -17.78 5.58 3.55
C VAL A 232 -19.08 4.89 3.97
N LEU A 233 -19.04 3.98 4.93
CA LEU A 233 -20.22 3.24 5.35
C LEU A 233 -21.29 4.17 5.91
N LEU A 234 -20.93 5.00 6.90
CA LEU A 234 -21.89 5.77 7.71
C LEU A 234 -22.35 7.07 7.06
N TYR A 235 -21.55 7.64 6.14
CA TYR A 235 -21.81 8.99 5.62
C TYR A 235 -21.88 9.09 4.09
N VAL A 236 -21.58 7.99 3.37
CA VAL A 236 -21.65 7.96 1.91
C VAL A 236 -22.64 6.91 1.42
N ILE A 237 -22.61 5.69 1.98
CA ILE A 237 -23.47 4.57 1.51
C ILE A 237 -24.78 4.50 2.29
N VAL A 238 -24.73 4.58 3.62
CA VAL A 238 -25.95 4.63 4.44
C VAL A 238 -26.54 6.04 4.29
N PRO A 239 -27.72 6.21 3.69
CA PRO A 239 -28.37 7.52 3.65
C PRO A 239 -28.57 7.97 5.09
N SER A 240 -28.01 9.14 5.44
CA SER A 240 -28.39 9.81 6.69
C SER A 240 -29.89 10.09 6.58
N GLY A 241 -30.71 9.26 7.24
CA GLY A 241 -32.14 9.49 7.28
C GLY A 241 -32.41 10.89 7.86
N HIS A 242 -32.82 11.79 7.01
CA HIS A 242 -33.47 13.05 7.36
C HIS A 242 -34.96 12.93 7.20
#